data_cfad5c7a81b793cf5c9763f3131b2716
#
_entry.id   cfad5c7a81b793cf5c9763f3131b2716
#
_cell.length_a   1.000
_cell.length_b   1.000
_cell.length_c   1.000
_cell.angle_alpha   90.00
_cell.angle_beta   90.00
_cell.angle_gamma   90.00
#
_symmetry.space_group_name_H-M   'P 1'
#
loop_
_entity.id
_entity.type
_entity.pdbx_description
1 polymer ?
#
loop_
_entity_poly.entity_id
_entity_poly.type
_entity_poly.pdbx_seq_one_letter_code
_entity_poly.pdbx_strand_id
1 'polypeptide(L)'
;WHKIEADRPDTVYFVTHSMGALVARSVYHHLPARGWKPFIHRIVMIAPPNKGTPVADFFVQSRLARLLGGPNLPNLTTDPEKGAYSYPIPDAETGLILGVRGGRKGFNLFLEEDNDGLIIPKDAILGNEKDLVFIKATHAGILFKSLTVRMVIKFLRTGRFPWK
;
A
#
# COMPACT_ATOMS: atom_id res chain seq x y z
N TRP A 1 -3.74 15.66 7.42
CA TRP A 1 -3.16 16.69 6.56
C TRP A 1 -2.97 18.01 7.29
N HIS A 2 -4.01 18.56 7.92
CA HIS A 2 -3.95 19.86 8.62
C HIS A 2 -2.76 20.03 9.56
N LYS A 3 -2.35 18.97 10.26
CA LYS A 3 -1.18 19.02 11.13
C LYS A 3 0.13 19.21 10.35
N ILE A 4 0.32 18.47 9.26
CA ILE A 4 1.52 18.61 8.40
C ILE A 4 1.58 20.01 7.79
N GLU A 5 0.43 20.55 7.38
CA GLU A 5 0.32 21.89 6.82
C GLU A 5 0.61 22.99 7.86
N ALA A 6 0.22 22.78 9.11
CA ALA A 6 0.50 23.71 10.22
C ALA A 6 1.98 23.68 10.62
N ASP A 7 2.57 22.47 10.70
CA ASP A 7 3.96 22.29 11.13
C ASP A 7 4.99 22.63 10.03
N ARG A 8 4.57 22.63 8.75
CA ARG A 8 5.37 22.92 7.53
C ARG A 8 6.77 22.28 7.55
N PRO A 9 6.88 20.96 7.77
CA PRO A 9 8.18 20.29 7.78
C PRO A 9 8.84 20.33 6.39
N ASP A 10 10.15 20.47 6.33
CA ASP A 10 10.91 20.44 5.07
C ASP A 10 10.87 19.05 4.42
N THR A 11 10.85 17.99 5.23
CA THR A 11 10.90 16.60 4.78
C THR A 11 9.82 15.77 5.44
N VAL A 12 9.13 14.94 4.63
CA VAL A 12 8.11 14.00 5.08
C VAL A 12 8.44 12.58 4.61
N TYR A 13 8.16 11.62 5.47
CA TYR A 13 8.20 10.19 5.17
C TYR A 13 6.80 9.62 5.34
N PHE A 14 6.39 8.73 4.43
CA PHE A 14 5.14 7.99 4.59
C PHE A 14 5.42 6.54 4.95
N VAL A 15 4.72 6.05 5.96
CA VAL A 15 4.58 4.63 6.26
C VAL A 15 3.11 4.30 6.24
N THR A 16 2.70 3.42 5.35
CA THR A 16 1.29 3.13 5.10
C THR A 16 1.02 1.63 5.14
N HIS A 17 -0.21 1.28 5.46
CA HIS A 17 -0.69 -0.09 5.40
C HIS A 17 -1.98 -0.15 4.58
N SER A 18 -2.10 -1.17 3.72
CA SER A 18 -3.31 -1.44 2.95
C SER A 18 -3.80 -0.20 2.17
N MET A 19 -5.07 0.17 2.28
CA MET A 19 -5.68 1.35 1.64
C MET A 19 -4.94 2.66 1.95
N GLY A 20 -4.19 2.74 3.06
CA GLY A 20 -3.37 3.91 3.38
C GLY A 20 -2.34 4.25 2.30
N ALA A 21 -1.94 3.29 1.47
CA ALA A 21 -1.06 3.52 0.33
C ALA A 21 -1.75 4.39 -0.75
N LEU A 22 -3.03 4.15 -1.03
CA LEU A 22 -3.81 4.96 -1.98
C LEU A 22 -4.00 6.38 -1.45
N VAL A 23 -4.22 6.52 -0.14
CA VAL A 23 -4.29 7.83 0.51
C VAL A 23 -2.97 8.58 0.35
N ALA A 24 -1.83 7.92 0.59
CA ALA A 24 -0.51 8.54 0.41
C ALA A 24 -0.26 8.94 -1.05
N ARG A 25 -0.65 8.11 -2.02
CA ARG A 25 -0.55 8.41 -3.46
C ARG A 25 -1.41 9.64 -3.82
N SER A 26 -2.64 9.71 -3.32
CA SER A 26 -3.51 10.87 -3.51
C SER A 26 -2.94 12.14 -2.87
N VAL A 27 -2.48 12.06 -1.63
CA VAL A 27 -1.85 13.19 -0.93
C VAL A 27 -0.62 13.68 -1.70
N TYR A 28 0.27 12.77 -2.10
CA TYR A 28 1.48 13.10 -2.87
C TYR A 28 1.17 13.92 -4.13
N HIS A 29 0.14 13.52 -4.87
CA HIS A 29 -0.27 14.19 -6.10
C HIS A 29 -0.86 15.60 -5.87
N HIS A 30 -1.63 15.77 -4.79
CA HIS A 30 -2.33 17.04 -4.52
C HIS A 30 -1.50 18.06 -3.74
N LEU A 31 -0.32 17.70 -3.25
CA LEU A 31 0.58 18.59 -2.51
C LEU A 31 0.95 19.86 -3.26
N PRO A 32 1.34 19.82 -4.56
CA PRO A 32 1.77 21.01 -5.29
C PRO A 32 0.71 22.08 -5.43
N ALA A 33 -0.57 21.70 -5.45
CA ALA A 33 -1.70 22.63 -5.63
C ALA A 33 -1.95 23.57 -4.44
N ARG A 34 -1.27 23.34 -3.29
CA ARG A 34 -1.48 24.09 -2.04
C ARG A 34 -0.42 25.15 -1.73
N GLY A 35 0.48 25.42 -2.69
CA GLY A 35 1.50 26.48 -2.54
C GLY A 35 2.64 26.14 -1.56
N TRP A 36 2.62 24.98 -0.91
CA TRP A 36 3.69 24.47 -0.09
C TRP A 36 3.92 22.99 -0.40
N LYS A 37 5.15 22.63 -0.74
CA LYS A 37 5.53 21.28 -1.13
C LYS A 37 6.69 20.81 -0.25
N PRO A 38 6.43 20.00 0.78
CA PRO A 38 7.50 19.35 1.51
C PRO A 38 8.21 18.35 0.58
N PHE A 39 9.47 18.10 0.84
CA PHE A 39 10.19 17.04 0.16
C PHE A 39 9.73 15.68 0.71
N ILE A 40 8.98 14.92 -0.11
CA ILE A 40 8.64 13.54 0.21
C ILE A 40 9.83 12.66 -0.12
N HIS A 41 10.61 12.31 0.89
CA HIS A 41 11.86 11.61 0.68
C HIS A 41 11.66 10.13 0.39
N ARG A 42 10.91 9.42 1.24
CA ARG A 42 10.63 7.99 1.09
C ARG A 42 9.22 7.61 1.50
N ILE A 43 8.70 6.60 0.83
CA ILE A 43 7.40 5.98 1.11
C ILE A 43 7.62 4.50 1.36
N VAL A 44 7.14 3.98 2.49
CA VAL A 44 7.03 2.53 2.74
C VAL A 44 5.57 2.14 2.71
N MET A 45 5.22 1.24 1.80
CA MET A 45 3.88 0.70 1.66
C MET A 45 3.87 -0.76 2.12
N ILE A 46 3.08 -1.05 3.15
CA ILE A 46 2.92 -2.39 3.71
C ILE A 46 1.62 -2.97 3.18
N ALA A 47 1.70 -4.10 2.47
CA ALA A 47 0.57 -4.79 1.87
C ALA A 47 -0.40 -3.87 1.09
N PRO A 48 0.08 -3.03 0.16
CA PRO A 48 -0.76 -2.06 -0.52
C PRO A 48 -1.61 -2.71 -1.62
N PRO A 49 -2.90 -2.35 -1.77
CA PRO A 49 -3.72 -2.74 -2.92
C PRO A 49 -3.49 -1.77 -4.10
N ASN A 50 -2.25 -1.62 -4.55
CA ASN A 50 -1.88 -0.58 -5.51
C ASN A 50 -2.55 -0.69 -6.88
N LYS A 51 -2.95 -1.91 -7.26
CA LYS A 51 -3.72 -2.20 -8.48
C LYS A 51 -5.12 -2.72 -8.18
N GLY A 52 -5.57 -2.57 -6.92
CA GLY A 52 -6.82 -3.15 -6.44
C GLY A 52 -6.64 -4.57 -5.92
N THR A 53 -7.76 -5.20 -5.62
CA THR A 53 -7.79 -6.60 -5.17
C THR A 53 -9.05 -7.30 -5.69
N PRO A 54 -8.95 -8.54 -6.22
CA PRO A 54 -10.11 -9.34 -6.62
C PRO A 54 -11.11 -9.55 -5.48
N VAL A 55 -10.65 -9.50 -4.24
CA VAL A 55 -11.52 -9.57 -3.06
C VAL A 55 -12.48 -8.37 -3.01
N ALA A 56 -11.99 -7.16 -3.31
CA ALA A 56 -12.86 -5.98 -3.38
C ALA A 56 -13.84 -6.06 -4.55
N ASP A 57 -13.43 -6.57 -5.71
CA ASP A 57 -14.29 -6.77 -6.89
C ASP A 57 -15.47 -7.68 -6.56
N PHE A 58 -15.22 -8.76 -5.82
CA PHE A 58 -16.27 -9.66 -5.37
C PHE A 58 -17.24 -8.97 -4.40
N PHE A 59 -16.71 -8.25 -3.41
CA PHE A 59 -17.55 -7.62 -2.39
C PHE A 59 -18.32 -6.41 -2.91
N VAL A 60 -17.82 -5.65 -3.86
CA VAL A 60 -18.50 -4.46 -4.39
C VAL A 60 -19.81 -4.81 -5.12
N GLN A 61 -19.96 -6.05 -5.58
CA GLN A 61 -21.18 -6.52 -6.25
C GLN A 61 -22.35 -6.77 -5.27
N SER A 62 -22.07 -6.99 -3.98
CA SER A 62 -23.07 -7.22 -2.95
C SER A 62 -23.43 -5.93 -2.20
N ARG A 63 -24.75 -5.61 -2.13
CA ARG A 63 -25.23 -4.46 -1.34
C ARG A 63 -24.85 -4.56 0.13
N LEU A 64 -24.95 -5.76 0.71
CA LEU A 64 -24.62 -6.02 2.11
C LEU A 64 -23.11 -5.87 2.34
N ALA A 65 -22.29 -6.40 1.44
CA ALA A 65 -20.84 -6.30 1.55
C ALA A 65 -20.35 -4.84 1.37
N ARG A 66 -21.02 -4.04 0.53
CA ARG A 66 -20.73 -2.59 0.43
C ARG A 66 -21.08 -1.85 1.73
N LEU A 67 -22.16 -2.24 2.39
CA LEU A 67 -22.54 -1.65 3.69
C LEU A 67 -21.48 -1.96 4.76
N LEU A 68 -20.96 -3.19 4.78
CA LEU A 68 -19.94 -3.63 5.75
C LEU A 68 -18.53 -3.14 5.40
N GLY A 69 -18.18 -3.07 4.10
CA GLY A 69 -16.87 -2.62 3.60
C GLY A 69 -16.71 -1.10 3.57
N GLY A 70 -17.81 -0.37 3.79
CA GLY A 70 -17.84 1.08 3.84
C GLY A 70 -17.72 1.77 2.46
N PRO A 71 -17.76 3.12 2.44
CA PRO A 71 -17.83 3.92 1.21
C PRO A 71 -16.55 3.85 0.36
N ASN A 72 -15.44 3.40 0.92
CA ASN A 72 -14.15 3.34 0.23
C ASN A 72 -13.91 2.00 -0.50
N LEU A 73 -14.80 1.02 -0.39
CA LEU A 73 -14.65 -0.28 -1.04
C LEU A 73 -14.48 -0.17 -2.57
N PRO A 74 -15.21 0.69 -3.31
CA PRO A 74 -15.00 0.88 -4.74
C PRO A 74 -13.58 1.30 -5.12
N ASN A 75 -12.90 2.07 -4.25
CA ASN A 75 -11.52 2.52 -4.48
C ASN A 75 -10.48 1.40 -4.40
N LEU A 76 -10.87 0.22 -3.90
CA LEU A 76 -10.00 -0.95 -3.74
C LEU A 76 -10.20 -1.98 -4.87
N THR A 77 -11.10 -1.70 -5.82
CA THR A 77 -11.34 -2.59 -6.96
C THR A 77 -10.21 -2.55 -7.98
N THR A 78 -10.18 -3.57 -8.84
CA THR A 78 -9.24 -3.63 -9.97
C THR A 78 -9.68 -2.81 -11.17
N ASP A 79 -10.80 -2.08 -11.08
CA ASP A 79 -11.30 -1.19 -12.14
C ASP A 79 -10.23 -0.15 -12.52
N PRO A 80 -9.78 -0.09 -13.78
CA PRO A 80 -8.69 0.79 -14.19
C PRO A 80 -9.05 2.28 -14.14
N GLU A 81 -10.34 2.63 -14.21
CA GLU A 81 -10.79 4.02 -14.25
C GLU A 81 -11.20 4.55 -12.86
N LYS A 82 -11.75 3.69 -12.01
CA LYS A 82 -12.38 4.08 -10.73
C LYS A 82 -11.76 3.43 -9.50
N GLY A 83 -11.01 2.36 -9.70
CA GLY A 83 -10.37 1.62 -8.62
C GLY A 83 -8.99 2.14 -8.25
N ALA A 84 -8.18 1.29 -7.65
CA ALA A 84 -6.84 1.62 -7.19
C ALA A 84 -5.87 2.06 -8.31
N TYR A 85 -6.13 1.66 -9.54
CA TYR A 85 -5.36 2.07 -10.71
C TYR A 85 -5.44 3.57 -11.00
N SER A 86 -6.57 4.21 -10.69
CA SER A 86 -6.78 5.65 -10.95
C SER A 86 -5.90 6.57 -10.11
N TYR A 87 -5.31 6.05 -9.02
CA TYR A 87 -4.43 6.84 -8.18
C TYR A 87 -3.06 7.04 -8.84
N PRO A 88 -2.49 8.25 -8.81
CA PRO A 88 -1.20 8.54 -9.43
C PRO A 88 -0.06 7.76 -8.76
N ILE A 89 0.97 7.42 -9.55
CA ILE A 89 2.15 6.74 -9.06
C ILE A 89 3.13 7.81 -8.52
N PRO A 90 3.58 7.70 -7.26
CA PRO A 90 4.57 8.64 -6.73
C PRO A 90 5.95 8.40 -7.34
N ASP A 91 6.68 9.46 -7.63
CA ASP A 91 8.08 9.41 -8.08
C ASP A 91 9.09 9.45 -6.91
N ALA A 92 8.61 9.45 -5.66
CA ALA A 92 9.43 9.31 -4.47
C ALA A 92 10.00 7.88 -4.34
N GLU A 93 11.16 7.76 -3.67
CA GLU A 93 11.74 6.44 -3.35
C GLU A 93 10.75 5.58 -2.56
N THR A 94 10.18 4.56 -3.21
CA THR A 94 9.14 3.71 -2.62
C THR A 94 9.68 2.32 -2.34
N GLY A 95 9.42 1.81 -1.12
CA GLY A 95 9.69 0.43 -0.71
C GLY A 95 8.39 -0.32 -0.43
N LEU A 96 8.29 -1.58 -0.89
CA LEU A 96 7.15 -2.44 -0.62
C LEU A 96 7.50 -3.53 0.39
N ILE A 97 6.62 -3.74 1.37
CA ILE A 97 6.66 -4.88 2.29
C ILE A 97 5.39 -5.69 2.03
N LEU A 98 5.55 -6.89 1.44
CA LEU A 98 4.44 -7.71 0.96
C LEU A 98 4.26 -8.94 1.84
N GLY A 99 3.00 -9.19 2.24
CA GLY A 99 2.62 -10.38 2.98
C GLY A 99 2.45 -11.58 2.04
N VAL A 100 2.98 -12.74 2.44
CA VAL A 100 2.83 -14.01 1.71
C VAL A 100 2.71 -15.16 2.71
N ARG A 101 2.15 -16.29 2.26
CA ARG A 101 2.18 -17.56 3.01
C ARG A 101 3.49 -18.32 2.75
N GLY A 102 4.07 -18.14 1.57
CA GLY A 102 5.30 -18.82 1.13
C GLY A 102 5.03 -20.15 0.43
N GLY A 103 3.98 -20.24 -0.39
CA GLY A 103 3.61 -21.45 -1.13
C GLY A 103 2.96 -21.15 -2.47
N ARG A 104 2.41 -22.17 -3.14
CA ARG A 104 1.67 -22.01 -4.41
C ARG A 104 0.35 -21.24 -4.21
N LYS A 105 -0.26 -21.36 -3.03
CA LYS A 105 -1.46 -20.63 -2.62
C LYS A 105 -1.21 -19.93 -1.30
N GLY A 106 -1.83 -18.77 -1.14
CA GLY A 106 -1.69 -17.94 0.03
C GLY A 106 -2.60 -18.33 1.20
N PHE A 107 -2.88 -17.37 2.06
CA PHE A 107 -3.79 -17.56 3.20
C PHE A 107 -5.26 -17.62 2.77
N ASN A 108 -5.62 -16.92 1.69
CA ASN A 108 -6.93 -17.03 1.06
C ASN A 108 -6.87 -18.02 -0.10
N LEU A 109 -7.53 -19.17 0.04
CA LEU A 109 -7.50 -20.25 -0.94
C LEU A 109 -8.35 -19.98 -2.19
N PHE A 110 -9.23 -18.97 -2.16
CA PHE A 110 -10.00 -18.53 -3.33
C PHE A 110 -9.16 -17.72 -4.32
N LEU A 111 -8.00 -17.20 -3.88
CA LEU A 111 -7.03 -16.56 -4.75
C LEU A 111 -6.06 -17.65 -5.28
N GLU A 112 -5.79 -17.62 -6.58
CA GLU A 112 -5.01 -18.68 -7.24
C GLU A 112 -3.51 -18.65 -6.95
N GLU A 113 -3.00 -17.48 -6.51
CA GLU A 113 -1.59 -17.24 -6.22
C GLU A 113 -1.31 -17.09 -4.73
N ASP A 114 -0.02 -17.04 -4.35
CA ASP A 114 0.38 -16.73 -2.98
C ASP A 114 -0.11 -15.31 -2.60
N ASN A 115 -0.62 -15.17 -1.39
CA ASN A 115 -1.27 -13.94 -0.93
C ASN A 115 -1.25 -13.85 0.61
N ASP A 116 -1.51 -12.66 1.12
CA ASP A 116 -1.62 -12.38 2.55
C ASP A 116 -3.04 -12.59 3.14
N GLY A 117 -3.97 -13.05 2.31
CA GLY A 117 -5.40 -13.20 2.61
C GLY A 117 -6.29 -12.21 1.87
N LEU A 118 -5.76 -11.06 1.46
CA LEU A 118 -6.48 -10.01 0.72
C LEU A 118 -5.76 -9.57 -0.55
N ILE A 119 -4.42 -9.48 -0.52
CA ILE A 119 -3.60 -8.92 -1.59
C ILE A 119 -2.69 -10.01 -2.17
N ILE A 120 -2.68 -10.09 -3.49
CA ILE A 120 -1.69 -10.86 -4.26
C ILE A 120 -0.49 -9.95 -4.54
N PRO A 121 0.76 -10.39 -4.38
CA PRO A 121 1.94 -9.55 -4.60
C PRO A 121 1.97 -8.80 -5.92
N LYS A 122 1.54 -9.41 -7.03
CA LYS A 122 1.51 -8.76 -8.34
C LYS A 122 0.60 -7.52 -8.39
N ASP A 123 -0.48 -7.52 -7.58
CA ASP A 123 -1.44 -6.41 -7.52
C ASP A 123 -0.93 -5.26 -6.63
N ALA A 124 0.10 -5.52 -5.84
CA ALA A 124 0.78 -4.51 -5.03
C ALA A 124 1.90 -3.77 -5.78
N ILE A 125 2.53 -4.42 -6.78
CA ILE A 125 3.72 -3.93 -7.48
C ILE A 125 3.31 -2.99 -8.61
N LEU A 126 3.76 -1.73 -8.56
CA LEU A 126 3.53 -0.71 -9.62
C LEU A 126 4.60 -0.75 -10.71
N GLY A 127 5.82 -1.19 -10.38
CA GLY A 127 6.95 -1.31 -11.29
C GLY A 127 7.99 -0.18 -11.17
N ASN A 128 7.75 0.82 -10.33
CA ASN A 128 8.69 1.92 -10.05
C ASN A 128 9.28 1.87 -8.63
N GLU A 129 9.02 0.80 -7.88
CA GLU A 129 9.53 0.64 -6.54
C GLU A 129 11.06 0.51 -6.54
N LYS A 130 11.70 1.20 -5.60
CA LYS A 130 13.14 1.13 -5.42
C LYS A 130 13.60 -0.21 -4.85
N ASP A 131 12.77 -0.80 -4.00
CA ASP A 131 13.04 -2.12 -3.39
C ASP A 131 11.76 -2.76 -2.86
N LEU A 132 11.76 -4.10 -2.74
CA LEU A 132 10.64 -4.84 -2.17
C LEU A 132 11.13 -6.04 -1.34
N VAL A 133 10.31 -6.44 -0.36
CA VAL A 133 10.59 -7.60 0.50
C VAL A 133 9.29 -8.36 0.81
N PHE A 134 9.41 -9.69 0.89
CA PHE A 134 8.31 -10.57 1.27
C PHE A 134 8.44 -10.98 2.75
N ILE A 135 7.33 -10.96 3.47
CA ILE A 135 7.25 -11.41 4.86
C ILE A 135 6.15 -12.45 4.99
N LYS A 136 6.45 -13.60 5.61
CA LYS A 136 5.44 -14.62 5.89
C LYS A 136 4.48 -14.11 6.98
N ALA A 137 3.34 -13.55 6.53
CA ALA A 137 2.32 -12.96 7.39
C ALA A 137 0.99 -12.78 6.66
N THR A 138 -0.11 -12.82 7.41
CA THR A 138 -1.42 -12.38 6.92
C THR A 138 -1.48 -10.86 6.80
N HIS A 139 -2.49 -10.34 6.08
CA HIS A 139 -2.68 -8.92 5.79
C HIS A 139 -2.59 -8.00 7.02
N ALA A 140 -3.30 -8.33 8.09
CA ALA A 140 -3.21 -7.57 9.34
C ALA A 140 -2.02 -8.04 10.20
N GLY A 141 -1.68 -9.33 10.18
CA GLY A 141 -0.60 -9.91 10.99
C GLY A 141 0.78 -9.36 10.67
N ILE A 142 0.99 -8.84 9.47
CA ILE A 142 2.25 -8.24 9.03
C ILE A 142 2.64 -7.02 9.89
N LEU A 143 1.67 -6.28 10.41
CA LEU A 143 1.90 -5.11 11.27
C LEU A 143 2.50 -5.47 12.62
N PHE A 144 2.25 -6.69 13.12
CA PHE A 144 2.71 -7.16 14.42
C PHE A 144 4.06 -7.91 14.35
N LYS A 145 4.67 -8.00 13.16
CA LYS A 145 6.00 -8.61 13.02
C LYS A 145 7.10 -7.60 13.33
N SER A 146 7.98 -7.93 14.28
CA SER A 146 9.18 -7.13 14.56
C SER A 146 10.07 -6.94 13.33
N LEU A 147 10.05 -7.93 12.42
CA LEU A 147 10.73 -7.86 11.13
C LEU A 147 10.19 -6.71 10.28
N THR A 148 8.87 -6.52 10.21
CA THR A 148 8.26 -5.40 9.48
C THR A 148 8.78 -4.06 9.97
N VAL A 149 8.81 -3.86 11.29
CA VAL A 149 9.32 -2.62 11.90
C VAL A 149 10.79 -2.38 11.51
N ARG A 150 11.63 -3.43 11.58
CA ARG A 150 13.04 -3.33 11.17
C ARG A 150 13.19 -2.98 9.69
N MET A 151 12.38 -3.57 8.80
CA MET A 151 12.38 -3.26 7.37
C MET A 151 11.99 -1.80 7.13
N VAL A 152 10.92 -1.32 7.76
CA VAL A 152 10.48 0.08 7.67
C VAL A 152 11.62 1.02 8.06
N ILE A 153 12.19 0.85 9.25
CA ILE A 153 13.27 1.73 9.74
C ILE A 153 14.47 1.70 8.80
N LYS A 154 14.87 0.51 8.34
CA LYS A 154 16.02 0.37 7.44
C LYS A 154 15.78 1.07 6.11
N PHE A 155 14.61 0.84 5.49
CA PHE A 155 14.28 1.50 4.21
C PHE A 155 14.22 3.01 4.36
N LEU A 156 13.57 3.54 5.40
CA LEU A 156 13.51 4.98 5.64
C LEU A 156 14.90 5.62 5.79
N ARG A 157 15.87 4.89 6.36
CA ARG A 157 17.25 5.36 6.54
C ARG A 157 18.10 5.24 5.28
N THR A 158 17.95 4.17 4.51
CA THR A 158 18.93 3.80 3.46
C THR A 158 18.35 3.70 2.05
N GLY A 159 17.02 3.70 1.90
CA GLY A 159 16.33 3.45 0.64
C GLY A 159 16.44 1.99 0.16
N ARG A 160 16.83 1.05 1.03
CA ARG A 160 16.98 -0.38 0.71
C ARG A 160 16.59 -1.26 1.89
N PHE A 161 16.05 -2.43 1.59
CA PHE A 161 15.86 -3.49 2.59
C PHE A 161 17.17 -4.26 2.82
N PRO A 162 17.39 -4.82 4.02
CA PRO A 162 18.68 -5.44 4.38
C PRO A 162 18.92 -6.81 3.71
N TRP A 163 17.90 -7.40 3.08
CA TRP A 163 17.96 -8.72 2.50
C TRP A 163 17.90 -8.64 0.97
N LYS A 164 19.00 -8.98 0.35
CA LYS A 164 19.09 -9.39 -1.04
C LYS A 164 19.82 -10.71 -1.10
#